data_4aacec7173d783e13c1fc2267c3a3812
#
_entry.id   4aacec7173d783e13c1fc2267c3a3812
#
_cell.length_a   1.000
_cell.length_b   1.000
_cell.length_c   1.000
_cell.angle_alpha   90.00
_cell.angle_beta   90.00
_cell.angle_gamma   90.00
#
_symmetry.space_group_name_H-M   'P 1'
#
loop_
_entity.id
_entity.type
_entity.pdbx_description
1 polymer ?
#
loop_
_entity_poly.entity_id
_entity_poly.type
_entity_poly.pdbx_seq_one_letter_code
_entity_poly.pdbx_strand_id
1 'polypeptide(L)'
;MKLAIKLPFIKKDSFGHLIPLKKLLISLIGSLTFPRLNWLNKTQVKGREILETLPAKGVLFVSNHQTYFADVITMLHIFCTVGSKITKNHRNPLYLLRPRSNVYFVAAEETMKSGLIPRLFAYVGAIKVKRTWREAGKAIQREVDLKDIENVGQALQDGWVITFPQGTTKAFAPGRKGTAHIIKEFKPVVVPVVINGFRRAFDKKGLFLKKTGVELSVTFKEPLFINYEDSAENILAQVMDAIEQSERFQFKFEDKTGSLGK
;
A
#
# COMPACT_ATOMS: atom_id res chain seq x y z
N MET A 1 22.69 -9.02 -36.31
CA MET A 1 22.20 -7.63 -36.33
C MET A 1 20.82 -7.60 -35.68
N LYS A 2 20.72 -7.21 -34.38
CA LYS A 2 19.42 -7.13 -33.68
C LYS A 2 18.79 -5.81 -34.07
N LEU A 3 17.71 -5.85 -34.87
CA LEU A 3 16.87 -4.71 -35.18
C LEU A 3 16.21 -4.24 -33.87
N ALA A 4 16.73 -3.21 -33.25
CA ALA A 4 16.05 -2.50 -32.17
C ALA A 4 14.96 -1.63 -32.82
N ILE A 5 13.77 -2.16 -32.94
CA ILE A 5 12.57 -1.38 -33.31
C ILE A 5 12.35 -0.39 -32.16
N LYS A 6 12.88 0.82 -32.29
CA LYS A 6 12.49 1.95 -31.45
C LYS A 6 11.06 2.32 -31.80
N LEU A 7 10.08 1.78 -31.07
CA LEU A 7 8.70 2.24 -31.11
C LEU A 7 8.63 3.61 -30.42
N PRO A 8 8.46 4.73 -31.14
CA PRO A 8 8.69 6.08 -30.61
C PRO A 8 7.61 6.62 -29.67
N PHE A 9 6.59 5.83 -29.31
CA PHE A 9 5.41 6.30 -28.56
C PHE A 9 5.06 5.54 -27.29
N ILE A 10 5.86 4.59 -26.84
CA ILE A 10 5.51 3.84 -25.64
C ILE A 10 6.08 4.55 -24.42
N LYS A 11 5.22 5.24 -23.68
CA LYS A 11 5.56 5.90 -22.42
C LYS A 11 5.99 4.88 -21.36
N LYS A 12 7.07 5.18 -20.64
CA LYS A 12 7.57 4.44 -19.49
C LYS A 12 7.34 5.22 -18.21
N ASP A 13 7.18 4.52 -17.09
CA ASP A 13 7.21 5.14 -15.76
C ASP A 13 8.65 5.45 -15.33
N SER A 14 8.81 6.07 -14.15
CA SER A 14 10.11 6.45 -13.60
C SER A 14 11.08 5.27 -13.38
N PHE A 15 10.56 4.03 -13.34
CA PHE A 15 11.34 2.80 -13.18
C PHE A 15 11.59 2.06 -14.51
N GLY A 16 11.21 2.67 -15.64
CA GLY A 16 11.40 2.08 -16.97
C GLY A 16 10.33 1.08 -17.39
N HIS A 17 9.27 0.86 -16.60
CA HIS A 17 8.17 -0.03 -16.97
C HIS A 17 7.28 0.61 -18.03
N LEU A 18 6.86 -0.20 -19.02
CA LEU A 18 5.95 0.23 -20.08
C LEU A 18 4.56 0.52 -19.48
N ILE A 19 4.11 1.78 -19.54
CA ILE A 19 2.81 2.19 -18.96
C ILE A 19 1.63 1.41 -19.54
N PRO A 20 1.53 1.13 -20.88
CA PRO A 20 0.45 0.32 -21.40
C PRO A 20 0.42 -1.10 -20.82
N LEU A 21 1.58 -1.76 -20.70
CA LEU A 21 1.67 -3.09 -20.11
C LEU A 21 1.33 -3.07 -18.61
N LYS A 22 1.79 -2.07 -17.88
CA LYS A 22 1.45 -1.86 -16.47
C LYS A 22 -0.06 -1.70 -16.28
N LYS A 23 -0.71 -0.89 -17.11
CA LYS A 23 -2.18 -0.73 -17.10
C LYS A 23 -2.91 -2.03 -17.42
N LEU A 24 -2.47 -2.79 -18.44
CA LEU A 24 -3.04 -4.08 -18.76
C LEU A 24 -2.95 -5.06 -17.58
N LEU A 25 -1.79 -5.14 -16.92
CA LEU A 25 -1.60 -6.00 -15.74
C LEU A 25 -2.49 -5.56 -14.58
N ILE A 26 -2.63 -4.25 -14.32
CA ILE A 26 -3.54 -3.72 -13.29
C ILE A 26 -4.98 -4.12 -13.63
N SER A 27 -5.41 -3.99 -14.89
CA SER A 27 -6.75 -4.38 -15.31
C SER A 27 -7.00 -5.88 -15.14
N LEU A 28 -6.06 -6.74 -15.53
CA LEU A 28 -6.18 -8.19 -15.41
C LEU A 28 -6.22 -8.62 -13.93
N ILE A 29 -5.25 -8.17 -13.13
CA ILE A 29 -5.21 -8.48 -11.69
C ILE A 29 -6.45 -7.92 -11.01
N GLY A 30 -6.84 -6.69 -11.35
CA GLY A 30 -8.03 -6.05 -10.83
C GLY A 30 -9.29 -6.85 -11.15
N SER A 31 -9.49 -7.28 -12.39
CA SER A 31 -10.66 -8.08 -12.79
C SER A 31 -10.75 -9.40 -12.05
N LEU A 32 -9.61 -10.08 -11.79
CA LEU A 32 -9.55 -11.32 -11.03
C LEU A 32 -9.82 -11.13 -9.53
N THR A 33 -9.45 -9.98 -8.98
CA THR A 33 -9.57 -9.71 -7.53
C THR A 33 -10.86 -8.99 -7.16
N PHE A 34 -11.47 -8.27 -8.09
CA PHE A 34 -12.69 -7.50 -7.86
C PHE A 34 -13.84 -8.32 -7.25
N PRO A 35 -14.19 -9.53 -7.75
CA PRO A 35 -15.27 -10.32 -7.17
C PRO A 35 -15.01 -10.69 -5.70
N ARG A 36 -13.76 -10.98 -5.36
CA ARG A 36 -13.37 -11.37 -3.98
C ARG A 36 -13.52 -10.22 -3.00
N LEU A 37 -13.31 -8.98 -3.45
CA LEU A 37 -13.37 -7.77 -2.64
C LEU A 37 -14.79 -7.18 -2.55
N ASN A 38 -15.58 -7.24 -3.63
CA ASN A 38 -16.83 -6.50 -3.72
C ASN A 38 -18.10 -7.36 -3.84
N TRP A 39 -18.01 -8.62 -4.29
CA TRP A 39 -19.16 -9.54 -4.40
C TRP A 39 -19.17 -10.59 -3.30
N LEU A 40 -18.05 -11.29 -3.11
CA LEU A 40 -17.91 -12.32 -2.07
C LEU A 40 -17.66 -11.70 -0.69
N ASN A 41 -17.12 -10.50 -0.63
CA ASN A 41 -16.98 -9.66 0.55
C ASN A 41 -17.55 -8.26 0.25
N LYS A 42 -17.59 -7.38 1.25
CA LYS A 42 -18.13 -6.03 1.11
C LYS A 42 -17.07 -5.00 1.47
N THR A 43 -16.44 -4.41 0.46
CA THR A 43 -15.52 -3.30 0.70
C THR A 43 -16.28 -2.03 1.07
N GLN A 44 -15.98 -1.47 2.23
CA GLN A 44 -16.46 -0.19 2.73
C GLN A 44 -15.30 0.81 2.71
N VAL A 45 -15.52 1.96 2.10
CA VAL A 45 -14.51 3.03 2.01
C VAL A 45 -15.05 4.26 2.72
N LYS A 46 -14.27 4.78 3.67
CA LYS A 46 -14.54 6.03 4.39
C LYS A 46 -13.43 7.04 4.09
N GLY A 47 -13.76 8.33 4.07
CA GLY A 47 -12.79 9.39 3.76
C GLY A 47 -12.34 9.39 2.30
N ARG A 48 -13.15 8.85 1.38
CA ARG A 48 -12.82 8.82 -0.04
C ARG A 48 -12.69 10.21 -0.65
N GLU A 49 -13.47 11.15 -0.16
CA GLU A 49 -13.47 12.56 -0.56
C GLU A 49 -12.11 13.21 -0.38
N ILE A 50 -11.35 12.82 0.63
CA ILE A 50 -9.97 13.27 0.89
C ILE A 50 -9.08 12.98 -0.33
N LEU A 51 -9.26 11.82 -0.96
CA LEU A 51 -8.43 11.42 -2.10
C LEU A 51 -8.60 12.33 -3.32
N GLU A 52 -9.75 12.99 -3.45
CA GLU A 52 -10.05 13.88 -4.58
C GLU A 52 -9.38 15.26 -4.43
N THR A 53 -8.98 15.63 -3.20
CA THR A 53 -8.29 16.89 -2.91
C THR A 53 -6.76 16.77 -2.97
N LEU A 54 -6.24 15.53 -3.01
CA LEU A 54 -4.81 15.28 -2.98
C LEU A 54 -4.13 15.62 -4.31
N PRO A 55 -2.86 16.08 -4.26
CA PRO A 55 -2.09 16.29 -5.47
C PRO A 55 -1.87 14.97 -6.23
N ALA A 56 -1.65 15.08 -7.54
CA ALA A 56 -1.48 13.91 -8.42
C ALA A 56 -0.24 13.05 -8.06
N LYS A 57 0.74 13.61 -7.36
CA LYS A 57 2.01 13.01 -6.93
C LYS A 57 2.46 13.59 -5.60
N GLY A 58 3.48 12.99 -4.98
CA GLY A 58 4.04 13.45 -3.70
C GLY A 58 3.18 13.08 -2.49
N VAL A 59 2.37 12.03 -2.58
CA VAL A 59 1.51 11.56 -1.49
C VAL A 59 2.02 10.22 -0.98
N LEU A 60 2.23 10.13 0.32
CA LEU A 60 2.62 8.92 1.05
C LEU A 60 1.44 8.43 1.90
N PHE A 61 0.82 7.33 1.49
CA PHE A 61 -0.18 6.63 2.29
C PHE A 61 0.52 5.72 3.30
N VAL A 62 0.31 5.98 4.58
CA VAL A 62 0.82 5.17 5.69
C VAL A 62 -0.33 4.32 6.23
N SER A 63 -0.16 2.99 6.30
CA SER A 63 -1.25 2.08 6.69
C SER A 63 -0.80 1.00 7.66
N ASN A 64 -1.71 0.54 8.51
CA ASN A 64 -1.57 -0.75 9.15
C ASN A 64 -1.65 -1.88 8.10
N HIS A 65 -1.14 -3.07 8.42
CA HIS A 65 -1.01 -4.17 7.45
C HIS A 65 -1.65 -5.45 7.98
N GLN A 66 -2.56 -6.03 7.19
CA GLN A 66 -3.27 -7.24 7.60
C GLN A 66 -2.93 -8.46 6.75
N THR A 67 -2.66 -8.27 5.45
CA THR A 67 -2.28 -9.33 4.51
C THR A 67 -1.23 -8.81 3.52
N TYR A 68 -0.42 -9.67 2.92
CA TYR A 68 0.68 -9.19 2.05
C TYR A 68 0.20 -8.49 0.77
N PHE A 69 -0.90 -8.97 0.15
CA PHE A 69 -1.34 -8.48 -1.15
C PHE A 69 -2.74 -7.86 -1.14
N ALA A 70 -3.73 -8.45 -0.44
CA ALA A 70 -5.10 -7.97 -0.51
C ALA A 70 -5.26 -6.52 -0.05
N ASP A 71 -4.47 -6.07 0.93
CA ASP A 71 -4.45 -4.70 1.43
C ASP A 71 -4.09 -3.72 0.31
N VAL A 72 -2.95 -3.97 -0.35
CA VAL A 72 -2.46 -3.13 -1.46
C VAL A 72 -3.41 -3.18 -2.65
N ILE A 73 -3.88 -4.38 -3.02
CA ILE A 73 -4.82 -4.57 -4.12
C ILE A 73 -6.08 -3.73 -3.90
N THR A 74 -6.64 -3.75 -2.69
CA THR A 74 -7.85 -2.99 -2.38
C THR A 74 -7.62 -1.48 -2.48
N MET A 75 -6.48 -0.98 -1.97
CA MET A 75 -6.12 0.43 -2.15
C MET A 75 -5.95 0.78 -3.62
N LEU A 76 -5.32 -0.08 -4.45
CA LEU A 76 -5.18 0.13 -5.88
C LEU A 76 -6.54 0.22 -6.57
N HIS A 77 -7.50 -0.65 -6.22
CA HIS A 77 -8.88 -0.57 -6.71
C HIS A 77 -9.51 0.79 -6.39
N ILE A 78 -9.39 1.26 -5.15
CA ILE A 78 -9.93 2.55 -4.73
C ILE A 78 -9.25 3.68 -5.49
N PHE A 79 -7.92 3.69 -5.58
CA PHE A 79 -7.16 4.74 -6.27
C PHE A 79 -7.46 4.80 -7.78
N CYS A 80 -7.78 3.68 -8.41
CA CYS A 80 -8.23 3.67 -9.81
C CYS A 80 -9.58 4.38 -10.01
N THR A 81 -10.37 4.59 -8.97
CA THR A 81 -11.64 5.33 -9.06
C THR A 81 -11.44 6.84 -8.92
N VAL A 82 -10.31 7.29 -8.36
CA VAL A 82 -10.00 8.71 -8.14
C VAL A 82 -9.63 9.36 -9.47
N GLY A 83 -10.34 10.43 -9.82
CA GLY A 83 -10.15 11.09 -11.11
C GLY A 83 -10.61 10.26 -12.33
N SER A 84 -11.23 9.12 -12.13
CA SER A 84 -11.76 8.30 -13.22
C SER A 84 -12.91 9.01 -13.94
N LYS A 85 -12.81 9.07 -15.26
CA LYS A 85 -13.88 9.60 -16.13
C LYS A 85 -15.00 8.59 -16.38
N ILE A 86 -14.81 7.31 -16.01
CA ILE A 86 -15.75 6.23 -16.30
C ILE A 86 -16.69 6.02 -15.10
N THR A 87 -16.14 5.81 -13.91
CA THR A 87 -16.92 5.65 -12.69
C THR A 87 -16.10 6.01 -11.46
N LYS A 88 -16.73 6.67 -10.50
CA LYS A 88 -16.15 6.95 -9.18
C LYS A 88 -16.53 5.88 -8.16
N ASN A 89 -17.39 4.93 -8.51
CA ASN A 89 -17.86 3.89 -7.62
C ASN A 89 -16.91 2.67 -7.64
N HIS A 90 -16.23 2.40 -6.52
CA HIS A 90 -15.33 1.25 -6.38
C HIS A 90 -16.04 -0.11 -6.47
N ARG A 91 -17.37 -0.16 -6.38
CA ARG A 91 -18.18 -1.37 -6.58
C ARG A 91 -18.57 -1.61 -8.04
N ASN A 92 -18.19 -0.74 -8.95
CA ASN A 92 -18.40 -0.89 -10.37
C ASN A 92 -17.02 -1.07 -11.05
N PRO A 93 -16.69 -2.26 -11.64
CA PRO A 93 -15.37 -2.57 -12.14
C PRO A 93 -14.93 -1.79 -13.39
N LEU A 94 -15.80 -0.98 -13.99
CA LEU A 94 -15.50 -0.26 -15.24
C LEU A 94 -14.30 0.70 -15.13
N TYR A 95 -13.90 1.15 -13.92
CA TYR A 95 -12.67 1.93 -13.75
C TYR A 95 -11.41 1.16 -14.17
N LEU A 96 -11.47 -0.18 -14.19
CA LEU A 96 -10.37 -1.03 -14.64
C LEU A 96 -10.09 -0.93 -16.14
N LEU A 97 -11.00 -0.36 -16.93
CA LEU A 97 -10.75 -0.08 -18.35
C LEU A 97 -9.71 1.04 -18.55
N ARG A 98 -9.57 1.94 -17.57
CA ARG A 98 -8.56 3.01 -17.56
C ARG A 98 -7.90 3.13 -16.17
N PRO A 99 -7.15 2.12 -15.73
CA PRO A 99 -6.59 2.13 -14.39
C PRO A 99 -5.53 3.21 -14.23
N ARG A 100 -5.42 3.73 -13.00
CA ARG A 100 -4.33 4.60 -12.59
C ARG A 100 -3.03 3.79 -12.51
N SER A 101 -1.97 4.24 -13.16
CA SER A 101 -0.70 3.50 -13.23
C SER A 101 0.43 4.11 -12.40
N ASN A 102 0.30 5.35 -11.93
CA ASN A 102 1.29 6.03 -11.10
C ASN A 102 0.99 5.86 -9.60
N VAL A 103 0.78 4.62 -9.20
CA VAL A 103 0.68 4.21 -7.80
C VAL A 103 1.74 3.17 -7.53
N TYR A 104 2.45 3.35 -6.44
CA TYR A 104 3.56 2.53 -6.00
C TYR A 104 3.32 2.02 -4.60
N PHE A 105 4.00 0.96 -4.20
CA PHE A 105 3.94 0.45 -2.83
C PHE A 105 5.29 -0.13 -2.41
N VAL A 106 5.67 0.14 -1.17
CA VAL A 106 6.90 -0.37 -0.59
C VAL A 106 6.73 -1.84 -0.21
N ALA A 107 7.58 -2.70 -0.72
CA ALA A 107 7.54 -4.14 -0.47
C ALA A 107 8.93 -4.72 -0.22
N ALA A 108 9.01 -5.71 0.67
CA ALA A 108 10.27 -6.40 0.93
C ALA A 108 10.73 -7.18 -0.31
N GLU A 109 12.01 -7.02 -0.67
CA GLU A 109 12.63 -7.67 -1.84
C GLU A 109 12.45 -9.18 -1.83
N GLU A 110 12.60 -9.83 -0.66
CA GLU A 110 12.39 -11.26 -0.48
C GLU A 110 10.97 -11.69 -0.87
N THR A 111 9.96 -10.89 -0.51
CA THR A 111 8.56 -11.18 -0.84
C THR A 111 8.34 -11.09 -2.36
N MET A 112 8.97 -10.13 -3.02
CA MET A 112 8.80 -9.92 -4.47
C MET A 112 9.56 -10.94 -5.33
N LYS A 113 10.54 -11.66 -4.77
CA LYS A 113 11.29 -12.73 -5.44
C LYS A 113 10.63 -14.12 -5.29
N SER A 114 9.64 -14.29 -4.42
CA SER A 114 9.13 -15.60 -3.98
C SER A 114 8.23 -16.35 -4.99
N GLY A 115 8.05 -15.87 -6.24
CA GLY A 115 7.27 -16.55 -7.26
C GLY A 115 6.77 -15.65 -8.38
N LEU A 116 5.95 -16.21 -9.28
CA LEU A 116 5.44 -15.49 -10.45
C LEU A 116 4.49 -14.33 -10.07
N ILE A 117 3.53 -14.59 -9.19
CA ILE A 117 2.56 -13.56 -8.74
C ILE A 117 3.28 -12.36 -8.11
N PRO A 118 4.19 -12.51 -7.12
CA PRO A 118 4.98 -11.39 -6.62
C PRO A 118 5.76 -10.63 -7.71
N ARG A 119 6.28 -11.31 -8.72
CA ARG A 119 7.00 -10.65 -9.84
C ARG A 119 6.07 -9.79 -10.69
N LEU A 120 4.83 -10.24 -10.94
CA LEU A 120 3.82 -9.42 -11.62
C LEU A 120 3.47 -8.17 -10.79
N PHE A 121 3.31 -8.32 -9.47
CA PHE A 121 3.12 -7.19 -8.56
C PHE A 121 4.32 -6.24 -8.56
N ALA A 122 5.55 -6.77 -8.67
CA ALA A 122 6.74 -5.92 -8.79
C ALA A 122 6.66 -5.02 -10.03
N TYR A 123 6.18 -5.53 -11.14
CA TYR A 123 6.01 -4.75 -12.37
C TYR A 123 4.90 -3.69 -12.25
N VAL A 124 3.83 -3.99 -11.49
CA VAL A 124 2.68 -3.08 -11.29
C VAL A 124 3.04 -1.86 -10.46
N GLY A 125 4.13 -1.89 -9.67
CA GLY A 125 4.57 -0.71 -8.91
C GLY A 125 5.18 -1.01 -7.55
N ALA A 126 5.69 -2.22 -7.29
CA ALA A 126 6.42 -2.50 -6.06
C ALA A 126 7.80 -1.84 -6.06
N ILE A 127 8.06 -1.00 -5.07
CA ILE A 127 9.37 -0.50 -4.72
C ILE A 127 10.00 -1.54 -3.78
N LYS A 128 11.02 -2.23 -4.27
CA LYS A 128 11.69 -3.27 -3.50
C LYS A 128 12.64 -2.63 -2.50
N VAL A 129 12.49 -2.98 -1.23
CA VAL A 129 13.38 -2.52 -0.16
C VAL A 129 13.94 -3.71 0.60
N LYS A 130 15.20 -3.62 1.02
CA LYS A 130 15.83 -4.61 1.89
C LYS A 130 15.40 -4.36 3.32
N ARG A 131 14.94 -5.40 4.01
CA ARG A 131 14.63 -5.28 5.44
C ARG A 131 15.92 -5.10 6.24
N THR A 132 15.90 -4.16 7.20
CA THR A 132 17.05 -3.89 8.08
C THR A 132 17.08 -4.80 9.31
N TRP A 133 16.01 -5.50 9.60
CA TRP A 133 15.79 -6.22 10.86
C TRP A 133 15.50 -7.73 10.70
N ARG A 134 15.25 -8.21 9.49
CA ARG A 134 14.96 -9.62 9.21
C ARG A 134 15.30 -9.99 7.77
N GLU A 135 16.00 -11.09 7.58
CA GLU A 135 16.28 -11.70 6.28
C GLU A 135 16.09 -13.22 6.37
N ALA A 136 15.40 -13.81 5.37
CA ALA A 136 15.13 -15.27 5.32
C ALA A 136 14.61 -15.87 6.63
N GLY A 137 13.82 -15.12 7.40
CA GLY A 137 13.25 -15.57 8.67
C GLY A 137 14.13 -15.32 9.89
N LYS A 138 15.41 -14.99 9.74
CA LYS A 138 16.37 -14.71 10.82
C LYS A 138 16.40 -13.23 11.17
N ALA A 139 16.58 -12.90 12.45
CA ALA A 139 16.83 -11.52 12.87
C ALA A 139 18.20 -11.07 12.36
N ILE A 140 18.27 -9.88 11.80
CA ILE A 140 19.50 -9.21 11.35
C ILE A 140 19.48 -7.77 11.84
N GLN A 141 20.65 -7.14 11.83
CA GLN A 141 20.79 -5.71 12.01
C GLN A 141 21.58 -5.18 10.81
N ARG A 142 20.96 -4.32 10.00
CA ARG A 142 21.56 -3.71 8.82
C ARG A 142 21.17 -2.24 8.79
N GLU A 143 22.05 -1.42 8.29
CA GLU A 143 21.73 -0.02 7.98
C GLU A 143 20.74 0.08 6.83
N VAL A 144 20.01 1.19 6.77
CA VAL A 144 19.07 1.48 5.69
C VAL A 144 19.88 1.72 4.42
N ASP A 145 19.55 1.02 3.34
CA ASP A 145 20.16 1.23 2.04
C ASP A 145 19.65 2.57 1.46
N LEU A 146 20.56 3.51 1.24
CA LEU A 146 20.23 4.84 0.70
C LEU A 146 19.50 4.73 -0.65
N LYS A 147 19.88 3.74 -1.47
CA LYS A 147 19.23 3.48 -2.75
C LYS A 147 17.74 3.10 -2.57
N ASP A 148 17.39 2.39 -1.50
CA ASP A 148 16.00 2.07 -1.21
C ASP A 148 15.20 3.34 -0.89
N ILE A 149 15.79 4.30 -0.17
CA ILE A 149 15.18 5.61 0.12
C ILE A 149 15.02 6.42 -1.19
N GLU A 150 16.07 6.49 -2.00
CA GLU A 150 16.04 7.18 -3.30
C GLU A 150 14.94 6.64 -4.22
N ASN A 151 14.77 5.30 -4.30
CA ASN A 151 13.71 4.68 -5.09
C ASN A 151 12.31 5.11 -4.61
N VAL A 152 12.11 5.25 -3.29
CA VAL A 152 10.85 5.76 -2.76
C VAL A 152 10.65 7.23 -3.12
N GLY A 153 11.70 8.06 -3.05
CA GLY A 153 11.70 9.44 -3.49
C GLY A 153 11.33 9.58 -4.96
N GLN A 154 11.92 8.76 -5.83
CA GLN A 154 11.61 8.72 -7.25
C GLN A 154 10.14 8.37 -7.51
N ALA A 155 9.58 7.41 -6.75
CA ALA A 155 8.18 7.06 -6.85
C ALA A 155 7.24 8.18 -6.39
N LEU A 156 7.60 8.91 -5.32
CA LEU A 156 6.85 10.08 -4.84
C LEU A 156 6.83 11.20 -5.87
N GLN A 157 7.92 11.41 -6.60
CA GLN A 157 7.98 12.39 -7.69
C GLN A 157 7.11 12.01 -8.90
N ASP A 158 6.79 10.74 -9.08
CA ASP A 158 5.96 10.24 -10.18
C ASP A 158 4.48 10.05 -9.81
N GLY A 159 4.19 9.70 -8.55
CA GLY A 159 2.84 9.38 -8.15
C GLY A 159 2.58 9.28 -6.65
N TRP A 160 1.69 8.37 -6.31
CA TRP A 160 1.30 8.02 -4.94
C TRP A 160 2.04 6.79 -4.47
N VAL A 161 2.45 6.80 -3.21
CA VAL A 161 3.20 5.68 -2.61
C VAL A 161 2.46 5.16 -1.39
N ILE A 162 2.30 3.84 -1.28
CA ILE A 162 1.77 3.14 -0.10
C ILE A 162 2.94 2.57 0.68
N THR A 163 2.97 2.79 1.98
CA THR A 163 3.92 2.16 2.89
C THR A 163 3.24 1.60 4.14
N PHE A 164 3.85 0.58 4.71
CA PHE A 164 3.40 -0.07 5.94
C PHE A 164 4.49 0.10 7.00
N PRO A 165 4.36 1.08 7.91
CA PRO A 165 5.42 1.45 8.85
C PRO A 165 5.92 0.31 9.73
N GLN A 166 5.06 -0.68 10.03
CA GLN A 166 5.44 -1.84 10.84
C GLN A 166 6.31 -2.86 10.08
N GLY A 167 6.27 -2.88 8.73
CA GLY A 167 6.97 -3.85 7.88
C GLY A 167 6.52 -5.30 8.10
N THR A 168 5.39 -5.51 8.76
CA THR A 168 4.82 -6.83 9.07
C THR A 168 3.30 -6.76 9.15
N THR A 169 2.63 -7.92 8.98
CA THR A 169 1.18 -8.05 9.16
C THR A 169 0.77 -8.32 10.61
N LYS A 170 1.72 -8.38 11.58
CA LYS A 170 1.41 -8.54 13.01
C LYS A 170 0.81 -7.23 13.54
N ALA A 171 -0.35 -7.30 14.19
CA ALA A 171 -0.95 -6.14 14.82
C ALA A 171 -0.06 -5.61 15.95
N PHE A 172 -0.07 -4.31 16.15
CA PHE A 172 0.66 -3.61 17.20
C PHE A 172 2.16 -3.92 17.25
N ALA A 173 2.73 -4.40 16.12
CA ALA A 173 4.18 -4.51 16.02
C ALA A 173 4.80 -3.11 16.00
N PRO A 174 6.00 -2.92 16.58
CA PRO A 174 6.67 -1.64 16.55
C PRO A 174 6.86 -1.09 15.15
N GLY A 175 6.67 0.22 14.99
CA GLY A 175 6.97 0.92 13.74
C GLY A 175 8.47 0.93 13.45
N ARG A 176 8.83 1.07 12.17
CA ARG A 176 10.22 1.13 11.69
C ARG A 176 10.56 2.55 11.27
N LYS A 177 11.72 3.04 11.68
CA LYS A 177 12.19 4.42 11.42
C LYS A 177 12.29 4.76 9.91
N GLY A 178 12.41 3.75 9.04
CA GLY A 178 12.47 3.96 7.58
C GLY A 178 11.36 4.83 7.03
N THR A 179 10.11 4.67 7.51
CA THR A 179 8.99 5.53 7.11
C THR A 179 9.19 6.97 7.56
N ALA A 180 9.66 7.20 8.78
CA ALA A 180 9.94 8.56 9.28
C ALA A 180 11.09 9.23 8.51
N HIS A 181 12.14 8.47 8.14
CA HIS A 181 13.22 9.00 7.30
C HIS A 181 12.73 9.42 5.92
N ILE A 182 11.88 8.61 5.26
CA ILE A 182 11.24 8.96 3.99
C ILE A 182 10.42 10.25 4.14
N ILE A 183 9.65 10.39 5.22
CA ILE A 183 8.83 11.58 5.48
C ILE A 183 9.71 12.82 5.66
N LYS A 184 10.78 12.74 6.43
CA LYS A 184 11.72 13.87 6.65
C LYS A 184 12.43 14.28 5.36
N GLU A 185 12.91 13.30 4.59
CA GLU A 185 13.70 13.54 3.38
C GLU A 185 12.88 14.15 2.25
N PHE A 186 11.71 13.60 1.96
CA PHE A 186 10.93 13.98 0.78
C PHE A 186 9.74 14.89 1.09
N LYS A 187 9.42 15.13 2.36
CA LYS A 187 8.33 15.99 2.83
C LYS A 187 7.01 15.79 2.06
N PRO A 188 6.53 14.52 1.90
CA PRO A 188 5.31 14.23 1.16
C PRO A 188 4.08 14.64 1.95
N VAL A 189 2.93 14.74 1.26
CA VAL A 189 1.63 14.75 1.95
C VAL A 189 1.41 13.36 2.56
N VAL A 190 1.36 13.26 3.89
CA VAL A 190 1.22 11.99 4.61
C VAL A 190 -0.25 11.72 4.93
N VAL A 191 -0.82 10.68 4.34
CA VAL A 191 -2.24 10.30 4.52
C VAL A 191 -2.34 8.99 5.28
N PRO A 192 -2.88 8.97 6.52
CA PRO A 192 -3.09 7.74 7.26
C PRO A 192 -4.25 6.92 6.67
N VAL A 193 -4.06 5.61 6.63
CA VAL A 193 -5.09 4.66 6.20
C VAL A 193 -5.25 3.57 7.25
N VAL A 194 -6.47 3.32 7.68
CA VAL A 194 -6.79 2.22 8.59
C VAL A 194 -7.58 1.17 7.85
N ILE A 195 -7.05 -0.05 7.82
CA ILE A 195 -7.71 -1.21 7.19
C ILE A 195 -8.13 -2.23 8.24
N ASN A 196 -9.30 -2.86 8.01
CA ASN A 196 -9.80 -3.91 8.87
C ASN A 196 -10.59 -4.96 8.07
N GLY A 197 -10.71 -6.19 8.65
CA GLY A 197 -11.46 -7.29 8.05
C GLY A 197 -10.63 -8.23 7.19
N PHE A 198 -9.50 -7.81 6.67
CA PHE A 198 -8.70 -8.58 5.70
C PHE A 198 -8.16 -9.90 6.28
N ARG A 199 -7.69 -9.94 7.53
CA ARG A 199 -7.26 -11.18 8.18
C ARG A 199 -8.37 -12.20 8.34
N ARG A 200 -9.61 -11.74 8.45
CA ARG A 200 -10.79 -12.62 8.55
C ARG A 200 -11.17 -13.19 7.19
N ALA A 201 -11.09 -12.38 6.15
CA ALA A 201 -11.50 -12.73 4.79
C ALA A 201 -10.45 -13.56 4.04
N PHE A 202 -9.16 -13.29 4.25
CA PHE A 202 -8.07 -13.82 3.43
C PHE A 202 -7.03 -14.58 4.26
N ASP A 203 -6.25 -15.42 3.57
CA ASP A 203 -5.02 -16.00 4.10
C ASP A 203 -3.95 -14.91 4.38
N LYS A 204 -2.86 -15.27 5.04
CA LYS A 204 -1.77 -14.35 5.37
C LYS A 204 -1.18 -13.65 4.14
N LYS A 205 -1.14 -14.33 2.99
CA LYS A 205 -0.68 -13.73 1.74
C LYS A 205 -1.71 -12.77 1.14
N GLY A 206 -3.00 -12.94 1.44
CA GLY A 206 -4.08 -12.16 0.84
C GLY A 206 -4.42 -12.61 -0.58
N LEU A 207 -4.10 -13.86 -0.92
CA LEU A 207 -4.36 -14.44 -2.24
C LEU A 207 -5.57 -15.39 -2.24
N PHE A 208 -5.78 -16.12 -1.14
CA PHE A 208 -6.88 -17.07 -1.02
C PHE A 208 -7.91 -16.59 -0.01
N LEU A 209 -9.20 -16.77 -0.35
CA LEU A 209 -10.30 -16.53 0.57
C LEU A 209 -10.34 -17.61 1.66
N LYS A 210 -10.47 -17.18 2.90
CA LYS A 210 -10.77 -18.02 4.08
C LYS A 210 -12.25 -17.95 4.43
N LYS A 211 -12.86 -16.76 4.24
CA LYS A 211 -14.26 -16.50 4.58
C LYS A 211 -14.84 -15.48 3.59
N THR A 212 -16.11 -15.67 3.26
CA THR A 212 -16.93 -14.74 2.48
C THR A 212 -17.91 -13.97 3.39
N GLY A 213 -18.55 -12.93 2.86
CA GLY A 213 -19.50 -12.11 3.61
C GLY A 213 -18.84 -11.20 4.66
N VAL A 214 -17.52 -11.05 4.62
CA VAL A 214 -16.78 -10.19 5.54
C VAL A 214 -16.84 -8.74 5.06
N GLU A 215 -17.08 -7.82 5.99
CA GLU A 215 -16.89 -6.40 5.74
C GLU A 215 -15.39 -6.06 5.78
N LEU A 216 -14.89 -5.54 4.66
CA LEU A 216 -13.52 -5.06 4.48
C LEU A 216 -13.55 -3.54 4.56
N SER A 217 -13.07 -2.95 5.64
CA SER A 217 -13.06 -1.49 5.78
C SER A 217 -11.71 -0.90 5.41
N VAL A 218 -11.76 0.19 4.66
CA VAL A 218 -10.61 1.06 4.35
C VAL A 218 -11.00 2.48 4.68
N THR A 219 -10.35 3.07 5.68
CA THR A 219 -10.63 4.43 6.15
C THR A 219 -9.43 5.31 5.86
N PHE A 220 -9.60 6.30 4.99
CA PHE A 220 -8.63 7.36 4.78
C PHE A 220 -8.89 8.47 5.81
N LYS A 221 -7.84 8.95 6.45
CA LYS A 221 -7.91 10.07 7.40
C LYS A 221 -7.32 11.32 6.75
N GLU A 222 -7.63 12.48 7.31
CA GLU A 222 -7.04 13.74 6.87
C GLU A 222 -5.50 13.66 6.88
N PRO A 223 -4.84 14.34 5.93
CA PRO A 223 -3.39 14.42 5.90
C PRO A 223 -2.83 14.88 7.24
N LEU A 224 -1.74 14.25 7.67
CA LEU A 224 -1.07 14.63 8.90
C LEU A 224 -0.35 15.98 8.73
N PHE A 225 -0.50 16.82 9.72
CA PHE A 225 0.40 17.96 9.88
C PHE A 225 1.71 17.46 10.49
N ILE A 226 2.76 17.40 9.69
CA ILE A 226 4.09 16.92 10.09
C ILE A 226 5.02 18.11 10.31
N ASN A 227 5.61 18.22 11.51
CA ASN A 227 6.79 19.03 11.71
C ASN A 227 8.02 18.25 11.24
N TYR A 228 8.56 18.58 10.08
CA TYR A 228 9.68 17.87 9.47
C TYR A 228 11.01 18.04 10.21
N GLU A 229 11.11 19.05 11.10
CA GLU A 229 12.28 19.26 11.95
C GLU A 229 12.25 18.37 13.21
N ASP A 230 11.12 17.74 13.48
CA ASP A 230 10.96 16.86 14.62
C ASP A 230 11.82 15.58 14.49
N SER A 231 12.02 14.86 15.59
CA SER A 231 12.78 13.62 15.58
C SER A 231 12.07 12.53 14.75
N ALA A 232 12.84 11.60 14.17
CA ALA A 232 12.26 10.47 13.44
C ALA A 232 11.34 9.59 14.33
N GLU A 233 11.65 9.54 15.62
CA GLU A 233 10.87 8.85 16.65
C GLU A 233 9.50 9.49 16.84
N ASN A 234 9.43 10.82 16.97
CA ASN A 234 8.20 11.58 17.17
C ASN A 234 7.30 11.48 15.92
N ILE A 235 7.87 11.65 14.72
CA ILE A 235 7.15 11.48 13.46
C ILE A 235 6.60 10.05 13.35
N LEU A 236 7.41 9.04 13.68
CA LEU A 236 6.96 7.65 13.67
C LEU A 236 5.84 7.40 14.67
N ALA A 237 5.94 7.95 15.89
CA ALA A 237 4.90 7.83 16.91
C ALA A 237 3.58 8.45 16.44
N GLN A 238 3.63 9.64 15.83
CA GLN A 238 2.46 10.29 15.21
C GLN A 238 1.83 9.43 14.11
N VAL A 239 2.66 8.84 13.24
CA VAL A 239 2.19 7.95 12.16
C VAL A 239 1.54 6.69 12.76
N MET A 240 2.20 6.04 13.74
CA MET A 240 1.67 4.81 14.36
C MET A 240 0.35 5.05 15.08
N ASP A 241 0.19 6.22 15.70
CA ASP A 241 -1.04 6.62 16.34
C ASP A 241 -2.15 6.89 15.31
N ALA A 242 -1.84 7.59 14.24
CA ALA A 242 -2.80 7.90 13.17
C ALA A 242 -3.34 6.64 12.47
N ILE A 243 -2.52 5.59 12.30
CA ILE A 243 -2.94 4.30 11.73
C ILE A 243 -3.49 3.30 12.77
N GLU A 244 -3.77 3.77 14.01
CA GLU A 244 -4.35 2.97 15.10
C GLU A 244 -3.50 1.76 15.50
N GLN A 245 -2.18 1.93 15.52
CA GLN A 245 -1.22 0.88 15.91
C GLN A 245 -0.33 1.29 17.09
N SER A 246 -0.66 2.39 17.80
CA SER A 246 -0.03 2.78 19.05
C SER A 246 -0.60 1.98 20.23
N GLU A 247 0.07 2.02 21.38
CA GLU A 247 -0.30 1.29 22.60
C GLU A 247 -1.73 1.59 23.06
N ARG A 248 -2.18 2.84 22.96
CA ARG A 248 -3.56 3.22 23.37
C ARG A 248 -4.66 2.48 22.60
N PHE A 249 -4.37 1.99 21.37
CA PHE A 249 -5.31 1.20 20.58
C PHE A 249 -5.20 -0.29 20.89
N GLN A 250 -4.06 -0.76 21.39
CA GLN A 250 -3.87 -2.13 21.83
C GLN A 250 -4.77 -2.43 23.02
N PHE A 251 -4.78 -1.58 24.04
CA PHE A 251 -5.66 -1.72 25.21
C PHE A 251 -7.14 -1.79 24.80
N LYS A 252 -7.59 -0.89 23.92
CA LYS A 252 -8.97 -0.91 23.41
C LYS A 252 -9.33 -2.20 22.65
N PHE A 253 -8.36 -2.85 22.05
CA PHE A 253 -8.56 -4.10 21.33
C PHE A 253 -8.68 -5.27 22.30
N GLU A 254 -7.86 -5.31 23.32
CA GLU A 254 -7.85 -6.32 24.38
C GLU A 254 -9.14 -6.28 25.22
N ASP A 255 -9.64 -5.10 25.56
CA ASP A 255 -10.94 -4.94 26.25
C ASP A 255 -12.12 -5.52 25.44
N LYS A 256 -12.13 -5.31 24.12
CA LYS A 256 -13.19 -5.85 23.25
C LYS A 256 -13.11 -7.37 23.07
N THR A 257 -11.91 -7.95 23.18
CA THR A 257 -11.72 -9.40 23.05
C THR A 257 -11.86 -10.11 24.39
N GLY A 258 -11.53 -9.47 25.49
CA GLY A 258 -11.70 -9.98 26.84
C GLY A 258 -13.16 -10.09 27.31
N SER A 259 -14.08 -9.30 26.72
CA SER A 259 -15.52 -9.39 26.99
C SER A 259 -16.25 -10.53 26.29
N LEU A 260 -15.58 -11.23 25.35
CA LEU A 260 -16.13 -12.37 24.61
C LEU A 260 -15.67 -13.75 25.15
N GLY A 261 -14.89 -13.74 26.23
CA GLY A 261 -14.31 -14.93 26.86
C GLY A 261 -14.80 -15.24 28.28
N LYS A 262 -16.05 -14.82 28.64
CA LYS A 262 -16.74 -15.26 29.86
C LYS A 262 -18.09 -15.85 29.52
#